data_f94b2c322c2c07fc656ad1c639f085e0
#
_entry.id   f94b2c322c2c07fc656ad1c639f085e0
#
_cell.length_a   1.000
_cell.length_b   1.000
_cell.length_c   1.000
_cell.angle_alpha   90.00
_cell.angle_beta   90.00
_cell.angle_gamma   90.00
#
_symmetry.space_group_name_H-M   'P 1'
#
loop_
_entity.id
_entity.type
_entity.pdbx_description
1 polymer ?
#
loop_
_entity_poly.entity_id
_entity_poly.type
_entity_poly.pdbx_seq_one_letter_code
_entity_poly.pdbx_strand_id
1 'polypeptide(L)'
;ECAILPTAVLSAHTMFPDILCRDLTADILPIARYWRSQQVQLDAVYTGYLASPRQVEDVCQALEVLAGPDTLRFVDPAMADGGALYTGFDEDFPRHMARLVAQADVVTPNLTEACLLTGTPYREDYDLPRLRDILRKLAELGPRHVVLTGVPYGPDKLGVLAYTPAEDRFFEYGSRRIDAHFPGTGDLFSSACVGALMRGKPLEEALRLAVDFTLLCIQVTCRDENAPWYGVEFEKALRYLPELLER
;
A
#
# COMPACT_ATOMS: atom_id res chain seq x y z
N GLU A 1 -10.89 7.97 13.22
CA GLU A 1 -11.78 8.65 12.27
C GLU A 1 -11.04 8.77 10.93
N CYS A 2 -11.74 8.62 9.80
CA CYS A 2 -11.13 8.66 8.49
C CYS A 2 -11.81 9.74 7.64
N ALA A 3 -11.01 10.65 7.05
CA ALA A 3 -11.45 11.59 6.03
C ALA A 3 -11.02 11.06 4.66
N ILE A 4 -11.96 11.02 3.71
CA ILE A 4 -11.69 10.50 2.36
C ILE A 4 -11.52 11.67 1.40
N LEU A 5 -10.33 11.76 0.77
CA LEU A 5 -10.07 12.64 -0.37
C LEU A 5 -10.24 11.82 -1.66
N PRO A 6 -11.40 11.90 -2.34
CA PRO A 6 -11.66 11.06 -3.50
C PRO A 6 -10.87 11.57 -4.71
N THR A 7 -10.16 10.66 -5.39
CA THR A 7 -9.44 10.92 -6.64
C THR A 7 -10.21 10.44 -7.86
N ALA A 8 -11.06 9.42 -7.67
CA ALA A 8 -11.99 8.91 -8.66
C ALA A 8 -13.14 8.16 -7.97
N VAL A 9 -14.28 8.05 -8.65
CA VAL A 9 -15.36 7.14 -8.29
C VAL A 9 -15.53 6.12 -9.41
N LEU A 10 -15.37 4.84 -9.06
CA LEU A 10 -15.54 3.72 -9.97
C LEU A 10 -16.80 2.93 -9.61
N SER A 11 -17.54 2.45 -10.63
CA SER A 11 -18.74 1.62 -10.41
C SER A 11 -18.39 0.24 -9.86
N ALA A 12 -17.16 -0.24 -10.10
CA ALA A 12 -16.58 -1.47 -9.57
C ALA A 12 -15.05 -1.38 -9.68
N HIS A 13 -14.31 -2.34 -9.13
CA HIS A 13 -12.86 -2.37 -9.32
C HIS A 13 -12.48 -2.80 -10.77
N THR A 14 -11.23 -2.56 -11.16
CA THR A 14 -10.74 -2.64 -12.54
C THR A 14 -10.71 -4.06 -13.15
N MET A 15 -10.97 -5.12 -12.38
CA MET A 15 -11.12 -6.48 -12.92
C MET A 15 -12.52 -6.73 -13.51
N PHE A 16 -13.51 -5.87 -13.25
CA PHE A 16 -14.79 -5.92 -13.93
C PHE A 16 -14.66 -5.26 -15.31
N PRO A 17 -15.28 -5.81 -16.36
CA PRO A 17 -15.31 -5.17 -17.67
C PRO A 17 -16.21 -3.92 -17.65
N ASP A 18 -15.95 -2.99 -18.55
CA ASP A 18 -16.82 -1.82 -18.87
C ASP A 18 -17.23 -0.98 -17.65
N ILE A 19 -16.32 -0.86 -16.66
CA ILE A 19 -16.58 -0.04 -15.48
C ILE A 19 -16.79 1.44 -15.85
N LEU A 20 -17.69 2.09 -15.14
CA LEU A 20 -17.83 3.54 -15.19
C LEU A 20 -16.81 4.16 -14.24
N CYS A 21 -16.05 5.12 -14.74
CA CYS A 21 -15.11 5.90 -13.94
C CYS A 21 -15.47 7.38 -14.03
N ARG A 22 -15.62 8.03 -12.88
CA ARG A 22 -15.69 9.48 -12.78
C ARG A 22 -14.37 9.97 -12.19
N ASP A 23 -13.56 10.62 -13.02
CA ASP A 23 -12.33 11.27 -12.59
C ASP A 23 -12.65 12.52 -11.74
N LEU A 24 -11.95 12.66 -10.60
CA LEU A 24 -12.11 13.78 -9.66
C LEU A 24 -10.79 14.56 -9.48
N THR A 25 -9.87 14.47 -10.43
CA THR A 25 -8.58 15.17 -10.39
C THR A 25 -8.75 16.65 -10.08
N ALA A 26 -9.74 17.31 -10.69
CA ALA A 26 -10.01 18.74 -10.50
C ALA A 26 -10.43 19.10 -9.06
N ASP A 27 -10.89 18.13 -8.28
CA ASP A 27 -11.41 18.35 -6.92
C ASP A 27 -10.33 18.12 -5.83
N ILE A 28 -9.23 17.44 -6.14
CA ILE A 28 -8.18 17.07 -5.16
C ILE A 28 -7.68 18.29 -4.42
N LEU A 29 -7.10 19.25 -5.13
CA LEU A 29 -6.52 20.45 -4.49
C LEU A 29 -7.56 21.39 -3.89
N PRO A 30 -8.74 21.65 -4.50
CA PRO A 30 -9.81 22.40 -3.87
C PRO A 30 -10.24 21.81 -2.53
N ILE A 31 -10.45 20.48 -2.43
CA ILE A 31 -10.82 19.81 -1.19
C ILE A 31 -9.69 19.92 -0.14
N ALA A 32 -8.43 19.65 -0.52
CA ALA A 32 -7.29 19.78 0.39
C ALA A 32 -7.17 21.20 0.96
N ARG A 33 -7.29 22.22 0.12
CA ARG A 33 -7.25 23.62 0.55
C ARG A 33 -8.43 23.99 1.45
N TYR A 34 -9.61 23.47 1.16
CA TYR A 34 -10.79 23.66 2.00
C TYR A 34 -10.56 23.05 3.38
N TRP A 35 -10.11 21.79 3.47
CA TRP A 35 -9.79 21.17 4.76
C TRP A 35 -8.74 21.96 5.54
N ARG A 36 -7.72 22.45 4.87
CA ARG A 36 -6.71 23.31 5.50
C ARG A 36 -7.33 24.59 6.05
N SER A 37 -8.24 25.24 5.31
CA SER A 37 -8.94 26.46 5.75
C SER A 37 -9.84 26.21 6.97
N GLN A 38 -10.36 24.98 7.10
CA GLN A 38 -11.16 24.54 8.24
C GLN A 38 -10.28 24.00 9.40
N GLN A 39 -8.94 24.12 9.29
CA GLN A 39 -8.00 23.66 10.32
C GLN A 39 -8.10 22.16 10.63
N VAL A 40 -8.51 21.35 9.66
CA VAL A 40 -8.50 19.88 9.81
C VAL A 40 -7.08 19.42 10.09
N GLN A 41 -6.89 18.66 11.18
CA GLN A 41 -5.64 18.04 11.54
C GLN A 41 -5.67 16.58 11.13
N LEU A 42 -4.59 16.10 10.51
CA LEU A 42 -4.45 14.72 10.09
C LEU A 42 -3.24 14.09 10.79
N ASP A 43 -3.46 13.00 11.51
CA ASP A 43 -2.39 12.22 12.14
C ASP A 43 -1.65 11.36 11.10
N ALA A 44 -2.36 10.93 10.04
CA ALA A 44 -1.79 10.19 8.93
C ALA A 44 -2.47 10.53 7.61
N VAL A 45 -1.74 10.40 6.51
CA VAL A 45 -2.27 10.36 5.15
C VAL A 45 -1.84 9.03 4.52
N TYR A 46 -2.80 8.28 4.01
CA TYR A 46 -2.58 7.06 3.26
C TYR A 46 -3.01 7.27 1.81
N THR A 47 -2.12 6.93 0.86
CA THR A 47 -2.41 6.97 -0.57
C THR A 47 -2.33 5.57 -1.15
N GLY A 48 -3.29 5.23 -2.02
CA GLY A 48 -3.31 4.01 -2.81
C GLY A 48 -3.30 4.32 -4.31
N TYR A 49 -4.16 3.64 -5.07
CA TYR A 49 -4.25 3.81 -6.52
C TYR A 49 -4.55 5.26 -6.96
N LEU A 50 -3.73 5.77 -7.90
CA LEU A 50 -3.89 7.07 -8.54
C LEU A 50 -3.91 6.87 -10.06
N ALA A 51 -4.96 7.37 -10.72
CA ALA A 51 -5.27 7.02 -12.11
C ALA A 51 -4.39 7.71 -13.18
N SER A 52 -3.60 8.72 -12.81
CA SER A 52 -2.81 9.50 -13.79
C SER A 52 -1.62 10.22 -13.16
N PRO A 53 -0.59 10.56 -13.97
CA PRO A 53 0.52 11.41 -13.51
C PRO A 53 0.07 12.74 -12.88
N ARG A 54 -1.02 13.31 -13.40
CA ARG A 54 -1.59 14.54 -12.87
C ARG A 54 -2.15 14.35 -11.47
N GLN A 55 -2.84 13.23 -11.20
CA GLN A 55 -3.30 12.90 -9.84
C GLN A 55 -2.13 12.72 -8.88
N VAL A 56 -1.06 12.05 -9.29
CA VAL A 56 0.15 11.93 -8.46
C VAL A 56 0.70 13.31 -8.08
N GLU A 57 0.78 14.22 -9.03
CA GLU A 57 1.27 15.59 -8.79
C GLU A 57 0.34 16.36 -7.84
N ASP A 58 -0.97 16.32 -8.08
CA ASP A 58 -1.95 17.01 -7.25
C ASP A 58 -2.00 16.42 -5.83
N VAL A 59 -1.78 15.10 -5.66
CA VAL A 59 -1.66 14.46 -4.35
C VAL A 59 -0.36 14.87 -3.65
N CYS A 60 0.78 14.97 -4.35
CA CYS A 60 2.00 15.52 -3.77
C CYS A 60 1.78 16.93 -3.21
N GLN A 61 1.11 17.81 -3.97
CA GLN A 61 0.75 19.15 -3.51
C GLN A 61 -0.27 19.13 -2.36
N ALA A 62 -1.23 18.20 -2.38
CA ALA A 62 -2.19 18.05 -1.28
C ALA A 62 -1.48 17.62 0.02
N LEU A 63 -0.47 16.76 -0.05
CA LEU A 63 0.38 16.41 1.10
C LEU A 63 1.09 17.64 1.68
N GLU A 64 1.65 18.52 0.83
CA GLU A 64 2.27 19.77 1.28
C GLU A 64 1.27 20.71 1.99
N VAL A 65 0.01 20.70 1.55
CA VAL A 65 -1.05 21.53 2.13
C VAL A 65 -1.56 20.97 3.45
N LEU A 66 -1.72 19.64 3.55
CA LEU A 66 -2.45 18.97 4.64
C LEU A 66 -1.54 18.39 5.73
N ALA A 67 -0.36 17.87 5.36
CA ALA A 67 0.50 17.19 6.30
C ALA A 67 1.26 18.19 7.17
N GLY A 68 1.18 18.00 8.48
CA GLY A 68 2.04 18.66 9.46
C GLY A 68 3.37 17.91 9.64
N PRO A 69 4.26 18.39 10.52
CA PRO A 69 5.56 17.78 10.77
C PRO A 69 5.45 16.36 11.35
N ASP A 70 4.39 16.07 12.09
CA ASP A 70 4.16 14.78 12.75
C ASP A 70 3.15 13.89 12.00
N THR A 71 2.61 14.34 10.87
CA THR A 71 1.68 13.57 10.06
C THR A 71 2.40 12.43 9.37
N LEU A 72 2.03 11.18 9.66
CA LEU A 72 2.53 9.99 8.97
C LEU A 72 2.11 10.01 7.49
N ARG A 73 3.06 9.87 6.59
CA ARG A 73 2.83 9.74 5.14
C ARG A 73 3.06 8.31 4.71
N PHE A 74 1.98 7.58 4.53
CA PHE A 74 2.00 6.17 4.13
C PHE A 74 1.61 6.05 2.65
N VAL A 75 2.51 5.56 1.82
CA VAL A 75 2.33 5.47 0.36
C VAL A 75 2.32 4.01 -0.08
N ASP A 76 1.20 3.56 -0.61
CA ASP A 76 1.09 2.36 -1.41
C ASP A 76 1.22 2.78 -2.88
N PRO A 77 2.32 2.45 -3.58
CA PRO A 77 2.57 2.92 -4.94
C PRO A 77 1.82 2.07 -5.99
N ALA A 78 0.54 1.79 -5.74
CA ALA A 78 -0.31 0.89 -6.51
C ALA A 78 -0.35 1.23 -8.00
N MET A 79 0.50 0.58 -8.81
CA MET A 79 0.60 0.84 -10.26
C MET A 79 0.87 -0.40 -11.11
N ALA A 80 1.26 -1.53 -10.50
CA ALA A 80 1.72 -2.70 -11.23
C ALA A 80 1.60 -3.98 -10.41
N ASP A 81 1.49 -5.12 -11.08
CA ASP A 81 1.60 -6.45 -10.48
C ASP A 81 2.00 -7.49 -11.53
N GLY A 82 2.57 -8.63 -11.09
CA GLY A 82 2.95 -9.75 -11.98
C GLY A 82 3.91 -9.37 -13.11
N GLY A 83 4.78 -8.38 -12.90
CA GLY A 83 5.75 -7.89 -13.88
C GLY A 83 5.21 -6.87 -14.88
N ALA A 84 3.96 -6.42 -14.75
CA ALA A 84 3.32 -5.49 -15.69
C ALA A 84 2.64 -4.32 -15.00
N LEU A 85 2.65 -3.15 -15.63
CA LEU A 85 1.84 -2.01 -15.24
C LEU A 85 0.35 -2.33 -15.39
N TYR A 86 -0.48 -1.73 -14.54
CA TYR A 86 -1.91 -1.80 -14.68
C TYR A 86 -2.38 -1.15 -15.99
N THR A 87 -3.49 -1.63 -16.50
CA THR A 87 -4.09 -1.10 -17.74
C THR A 87 -4.31 0.41 -17.64
N GLY A 88 -3.82 1.13 -18.65
CA GLY A 88 -3.96 2.58 -18.74
C GLY A 88 -2.73 3.38 -18.28
N PHE A 89 -1.73 2.73 -17.68
CA PHE A 89 -0.46 3.37 -17.35
C PHE A 89 0.58 3.17 -18.47
N ASP A 90 1.41 4.19 -18.69
CA ASP A 90 2.56 4.16 -19.57
C ASP A 90 3.88 3.89 -18.83
N GLU A 91 4.95 3.68 -19.58
CA GLU A 91 6.28 3.40 -19.04
C GLU A 91 6.89 4.56 -18.21
N ASP A 92 6.37 5.76 -18.35
CA ASP A 92 6.82 6.93 -17.58
C ASP A 92 6.10 7.07 -16.24
N PHE A 93 4.99 6.37 -16.01
CA PHE A 93 4.22 6.45 -14.78
C PHE A 93 5.04 6.17 -13.50
N PRO A 94 5.97 5.18 -13.46
CA PRO A 94 6.82 4.96 -12.28
C PRO A 94 7.68 6.18 -11.88
N ARG A 95 8.08 7.02 -12.84
CA ARG A 95 8.83 8.26 -12.56
C ARG A 95 7.99 9.29 -11.82
N HIS A 96 6.70 9.38 -12.15
CA HIS A 96 5.77 10.23 -11.42
C HIS A 96 5.52 9.69 -10.02
N MET A 97 5.28 8.38 -9.90
CA MET A 97 5.07 7.72 -8.60
C MET A 97 6.30 7.86 -7.68
N ALA A 98 7.52 7.83 -8.22
CA ALA A 98 8.74 8.04 -7.44
C ALA A 98 8.76 9.40 -6.71
N ARG A 99 8.10 10.44 -7.25
CA ARG A 99 7.99 11.76 -6.59
C ARG A 99 7.10 11.68 -5.33
N LEU A 100 6.06 10.86 -5.36
CA LEU A 100 5.19 10.62 -4.20
C LEU A 100 5.93 9.74 -3.17
N VAL A 101 6.60 8.68 -3.62
CA VAL A 101 7.44 7.81 -2.79
C VAL A 101 8.51 8.61 -2.04
N ALA A 102 9.12 9.60 -2.68
CA ALA A 102 10.13 10.48 -2.05
C ALA A 102 9.60 11.30 -0.87
N GLN A 103 8.28 11.48 -0.76
CA GLN A 103 7.64 12.20 0.34
C GLN A 103 7.15 11.27 1.46
N ALA A 104 7.28 9.96 1.29
CA ALA A 104 6.74 8.97 2.22
C ALA A 104 7.58 8.80 3.49
N ASP A 105 6.93 8.57 4.61
CA ASP A 105 7.56 7.97 5.79
C ASP A 105 7.63 6.44 5.64
N VAL A 106 6.56 5.84 5.13
CA VAL A 106 6.49 4.40 4.85
C VAL A 106 6.00 4.19 3.41
N VAL A 107 6.69 3.34 2.65
CA VAL A 107 6.27 2.91 1.33
C VAL A 107 6.12 1.40 1.27
N THR A 108 5.06 0.89 0.62
CA THR A 108 4.69 -0.54 0.64
C THR A 108 4.54 -1.16 -0.76
N PRO A 109 5.56 -1.08 -1.63
CA PRO A 109 5.48 -1.69 -2.95
C PRO A 109 5.42 -3.22 -2.90
N ASN A 110 4.79 -3.81 -3.92
CA ASN A 110 5.03 -5.20 -4.29
C ASN A 110 6.35 -5.32 -5.08
N LEU A 111 6.75 -6.55 -5.45
CA LEU A 111 8.02 -6.78 -6.17
C LEU A 111 8.06 -6.09 -7.54
N THR A 112 6.94 -6.06 -8.27
CA THR A 112 6.85 -5.41 -9.58
C THR A 112 7.07 -3.91 -9.47
N GLU A 113 6.39 -3.28 -8.54
CA GLU A 113 6.48 -1.85 -8.25
C GLU A 113 7.89 -1.47 -7.78
N ALA A 114 8.46 -2.28 -6.88
CA ALA A 114 9.82 -2.10 -6.41
C ALA A 114 10.85 -2.16 -7.55
N CYS A 115 10.68 -3.11 -8.47
CA CYS A 115 11.52 -3.23 -9.67
C CYS A 115 11.38 -2.02 -10.59
N LEU A 116 10.15 -1.57 -10.86
CA LEU A 116 9.88 -0.39 -11.70
C LEU A 116 10.48 0.89 -11.10
N LEU A 117 10.27 1.13 -9.81
CA LEU A 117 10.79 2.31 -9.11
C LEU A 117 12.32 2.36 -9.04
N THR A 118 12.98 1.20 -9.02
CA THR A 118 14.45 1.11 -8.93
C THR A 118 15.15 0.88 -10.25
N GLY A 119 14.41 0.73 -11.35
CA GLY A 119 14.97 0.34 -12.65
C GLY A 119 15.60 -1.06 -12.64
N THR A 120 15.21 -1.92 -11.70
CA THR A 120 15.68 -3.31 -11.61
C THR A 120 14.79 -4.18 -12.51
N PRO A 121 15.34 -5.08 -13.35
CA PRO A 121 14.52 -6.00 -14.12
C PRO A 121 13.63 -6.85 -13.22
N TYR A 122 12.36 -7.05 -13.59
CA TYR A 122 11.46 -7.93 -12.82
C TYR A 122 11.81 -9.40 -13.00
N ARG A 123 11.84 -10.13 -11.87
CA ARG A 123 12.01 -11.60 -11.83
C ARG A 123 11.36 -12.13 -10.55
N GLU A 124 10.69 -13.27 -10.64
CA GLU A 124 10.03 -13.90 -9.48
C GLU A 124 10.99 -14.72 -8.60
N ASP A 125 12.18 -15.06 -9.11
CA ASP A 125 13.16 -15.94 -8.49
C ASP A 125 14.27 -15.21 -7.72
N TYR A 126 14.05 -13.96 -7.31
CA TYR A 126 15.00 -13.23 -6.47
C TYR A 126 15.14 -13.84 -5.08
N ASP A 127 16.39 -14.07 -4.69
CA ASP A 127 16.73 -14.46 -3.32
C ASP A 127 16.67 -13.26 -2.33
N LEU A 128 16.69 -13.56 -1.04
CA LEU A 128 16.63 -12.52 0.00
C LEU A 128 17.76 -11.48 -0.10
N PRO A 129 19.03 -11.84 -0.36
CA PRO A 129 20.08 -10.85 -0.59
C PRO A 129 19.73 -9.85 -1.69
N ARG A 130 19.21 -10.35 -2.81
CA ARG A 130 18.82 -9.48 -3.92
C ARG A 130 17.61 -8.60 -3.61
N LEU A 131 16.62 -9.13 -2.89
CA LEU A 131 15.50 -8.33 -2.40
C LEU A 131 15.95 -7.22 -1.45
N ARG A 132 16.90 -7.49 -0.57
CA ARG A 132 17.51 -6.48 0.29
C ARG A 132 18.21 -5.38 -0.49
N ASP A 133 18.91 -5.71 -1.59
CA ASP A 133 19.53 -4.71 -2.46
C ASP A 133 18.48 -3.82 -3.15
N ILE A 134 17.34 -4.40 -3.55
CA ILE A 134 16.22 -3.63 -4.11
C ILE A 134 15.66 -2.65 -3.07
N LEU A 135 15.49 -3.09 -1.82
CA LEU A 135 15.01 -2.21 -0.75
C LEU A 135 16.00 -1.07 -0.45
N ARG A 136 17.31 -1.33 -0.47
CA ARG A 136 18.31 -0.26 -0.33
C ARG A 136 18.19 0.79 -1.43
N LYS A 137 18.04 0.35 -2.70
CA LYS A 137 17.81 1.28 -3.82
C LYS A 137 16.52 2.07 -3.70
N LEU A 138 15.42 1.43 -3.25
CA LEU A 138 14.17 2.13 -2.98
C LEU A 138 14.34 3.21 -1.90
N ALA A 139 15.11 2.91 -0.87
CA ALA A 139 15.41 3.87 0.21
C ALA A 139 16.18 5.11 -0.28
N GLU A 140 16.96 4.99 -1.37
CA GLU A 140 17.64 6.13 -2.01
C GLU A 140 16.66 7.15 -2.60
N LEU A 141 15.38 6.76 -2.84
CA LEU A 141 14.33 7.68 -3.29
C LEU A 141 13.86 8.63 -2.17
N GLY A 142 14.10 8.31 -0.89
CA GLY A 142 13.83 9.21 0.23
C GLY A 142 12.95 8.68 1.37
N PRO A 143 12.18 7.59 1.24
CA PRO A 143 11.30 7.13 2.32
C PRO A 143 12.08 6.71 3.56
N ARG A 144 11.49 6.92 4.75
CA ARG A 144 12.12 6.51 6.03
C ARG A 144 12.09 5.01 6.24
N HIS A 145 11.05 4.35 5.74
CA HIS A 145 10.88 2.90 5.82
C HIS A 145 10.39 2.37 4.47
N VAL A 146 11.02 1.31 4.01
CA VAL A 146 10.62 0.61 2.79
C VAL A 146 10.13 -0.79 3.16
N VAL A 147 8.95 -1.17 2.71
CA VAL A 147 8.32 -2.45 3.03
C VAL A 147 7.94 -3.15 1.74
N LEU A 148 8.69 -4.16 1.34
CA LEU A 148 8.34 -5.02 0.22
C LEU A 148 7.25 -6.01 0.67
N THR A 149 6.12 -6.01 -0.03
CA THR A 149 5.01 -6.93 0.22
C THR A 149 5.08 -8.15 -0.70
N GLY A 150 4.39 -9.24 -0.31
CA GLY A 150 4.33 -10.44 -1.14
C GLY A 150 5.66 -11.21 -1.23
N VAL A 151 6.53 -11.10 -0.23
CA VAL A 151 7.85 -11.77 -0.22
C VAL A 151 7.69 -13.25 0.08
N PRO A 152 8.17 -14.15 -0.81
CA PRO A 152 8.16 -15.58 -0.54
C PRO A 152 9.29 -15.98 0.41
N TYR A 153 8.96 -16.67 1.49
CA TYR A 153 9.90 -17.27 2.45
C TYR A 153 9.91 -18.80 2.34
N GLY A 154 9.84 -19.32 1.14
CA GLY A 154 9.70 -20.73 0.81
C GLY A 154 8.31 -21.04 0.22
N PRO A 155 8.01 -22.33 -0.06
CA PRO A 155 6.78 -22.70 -0.79
C PRO A 155 5.51 -22.39 -0.01
N ASP A 156 5.56 -22.45 1.33
CA ASP A 156 4.39 -22.37 2.20
C ASP A 156 4.29 -21.07 2.99
N LYS A 157 5.18 -20.09 2.75
CA LYS A 157 5.19 -18.82 3.47
C LYS A 157 5.27 -17.62 2.56
N LEU A 158 4.45 -16.61 2.86
CA LEU A 158 4.43 -15.30 2.21
C LEU A 158 4.38 -14.21 3.27
N GLY A 159 4.99 -13.07 3.00
CA GLY A 159 4.98 -12.00 3.98
C GLY A 159 5.60 -10.70 3.50
N VAL A 160 6.36 -10.05 4.39
CA VAL A 160 6.97 -8.75 4.14
C VAL A 160 8.46 -8.76 4.47
N LEU A 161 9.23 -7.97 3.73
CA LEU A 161 10.60 -7.61 4.02
C LEU A 161 10.66 -6.09 4.16
N ALA A 162 11.01 -5.60 5.35
CA ALA A 162 11.14 -4.17 5.58
C ALA A 162 12.60 -3.76 5.77
N TYR A 163 12.91 -2.51 5.42
CA TYR A 163 14.22 -1.90 5.61
C TYR A 163 14.08 -0.48 6.19
N THR A 164 14.83 -0.20 7.26
CA THR A 164 14.95 1.11 7.89
C THR A 164 16.35 1.65 7.64
N PRO A 165 16.53 2.59 6.69
CA PRO A 165 17.86 3.08 6.29
C PRO A 165 18.65 3.71 7.42
N ALA A 166 18.01 4.49 8.28
CA ALA A 166 18.67 5.18 9.39
C ALA A 166 19.37 4.23 10.39
N GLU A 167 18.93 2.98 10.45
CA GLU A 167 19.46 1.95 11.35
C GLU A 167 20.21 0.84 10.59
N ASP A 168 20.23 0.89 9.25
CA ASP A 168 20.65 -0.20 8.35
C ASP A 168 20.05 -1.56 8.77
N ARG A 169 18.76 -1.54 9.16
CA ARG A 169 18.11 -2.69 9.77
C ARG A 169 17.03 -3.25 8.86
N PHE A 170 17.08 -4.57 8.68
CA PHE A 170 16.04 -5.34 8.02
C PHE A 170 15.13 -6.02 9.03
N PHE A 171 13.86 -6.09 8.70
CA PHE A 171 12.86 -6.86 9.42
C PHE A 171 12.16 -7.80 8.44
N GLU A 172 11.96 -9.05 8.86
CA GLU A 172 11.34 -10.11 8.08
C GLU A 172 10.18 -10.70 8.85
N TYR A 173 9.05 -10.81 8.20
CA TYR A 173 7.91 -11.52 8.74
C TYR A 173 7.15 -12.24 7.65
N GLY A 174 6.95 -13.54 7.82
CA GLY A 174 6.19 -14.39 6.90
C GLY A 174 5.18 -15.25 7.64
N SER A 175 3.99 -15.34 7.09
CA SER A 175 2.92 -16.19 7.56
C SER A 175 2.58 -17.27 6.53
N ARG A 176 1.63 -18.17 6.83
CA ARG A 176 1.28 -19.26 5.94
C ARG A 176 0.75 -18.73 4.61
N ARG A 177 1.30 -19.20 3.50
CA ARG A 177 0.76 -18.94 2.16
C ARG A 177 -0.53 -19.71 1.95
N ILE A 178 -1.54 -19.03 1.41
CA ILE A 178 -2.75 -19.66 0.87
C ILE A 178 -2.69 -19.49 -0.64
N ASP A 179 -2.92 -20.57 -1.37
CA ASP A 179 -2.95 -20.54 -2.83
C ASP A 179 -4.30 -19.98 -3.32
N ALA A 180 -4.51 -18.70 -3.06
CA ALA A 180 -5.66 -17.93 -3.48
C ALA A 180 -5.23 -16.49 -3.73
N HIS A 181 -5.81 -15.88 -4.76
CA HIS A 181 -5.56 -14.50 -5.14
C HIS A 181 -6.87 -13.72 -5.12
N PHE A 182 -6.91 -12.65 -4.32
CA PHE A 182 -8.05 -11.76 -4.22
C PHE A 182 -7.61 -10.31 -4.46
N PRO A 183 -8.35 -9.55 -5.27
CA PRO A 183 -8.10 -8.11 -5.38
C PRO A 183 -8.37 -7.39 -4.06
N GLY A 184 -7.65 -6.27 -3.83
CA GLY A 184 -7.80 -5.44 -2.62
C GLY A 184 -7.05 -5.93 -1.38
N THR A 185 -6.27 -7.02 -1.45
CA THR A 185 -5.45 -7.48 -0.32
C THR A 185 -4.33 -6.52 0.03
N GLY A 186 -3.80 -5.75 -0.94
CA GLY A 186 -2.84 -4.67 -0.71
C GLY A 186 -3.45 -3.52 0.10
N ASP A 187 -4.64 -3.05 -0.31
CA ASP A 187 -5.37 -2.00 0.40
C ASP A 187 -5.72 -2.43 1.84
N LEU A 188 -6.11 -3.69 2.01
CA LEU A 188 -6.42 -4.26 3.33
C LEU A 188 -5.17 -4.30 4.22
N PHE A 189 -4.04 -4.76 3.69
CA PHE A 189 -2.75 -4.77 4.39
C PHE A 189 -2.35 -3.36 4.80
N SER A 190 -2.36 -2.41 3.87
CA SER A 190 -1.97 -1.03 4.11
C SER A 190 -2.87 -0.35 5.13
N SER A 191 -4.20 -0.55 5.03
CA SER A 191 -5.17 -0.01 5.99
C SER A 191 -4.97 -0.56 7.40
N ALA A 192 -4.73 -1.88 7.54
CA ALA A 192 -4.46 -2.51 8.83
C ALA A 192 -3.14 -2.01 9.44
N CYS A 193 -2.09 -1.86 8.60
CA CYS A 193 -0.80 -1.34 9.03
C CYS A 193 -0.91 0.11 9.53
N VAL A 194 -1.53 1.00 8.75
CA VAL A 194 -1.76 2.40 9.16
C VAL A 194 -2.58 2.46 10.45
N GLY A 195 -3.65 1.65 10.54
CA GLY A 195 -4.48 1.58 11.75
C GLY A 195 -3.68 1.19 12.99
N ALA A 196 -2.78 0.21 12.89
CA ALA A 196 -1.91 -0.21 13.98
C ALA A 196 -0.88 0.87 14.37
N LEU A 197 -0.26 1.54 13.38
CA LEU A 197 0.65 2.66 13.61
C LEU A 197 -0.05 3.81 14.34
N MET A 198 -1.28 4.15 13.94
CA MET A 198 -2.09 5.18 14.59
C MET A 198 -2.56 4.79 16.01
N ARG A 199 -2.47 3.51 16.37
CA ARG A 199 -2.65 3.01 17.74
C ARG A 199 -1.35 3.00 18.55
N GLY A 200 -0.26 3.54 18.00
CA GLY A 200 1.04 3.63 18.67
C GLY A 200 1.87 2.34 18.60
N LYS A 201 1.51 1.37 17.75
CA LYS A 201 2.34 0.18 17.55
C LYS A 201 3.61 0.56 16.80
N PRO A 202 4.78 0.01 17.17
CA PRO A 202 5.99 0.13 16.36
C PRO A 202 5.78 -0.53 14.98
N LEU A 203 6.55 -0.09 13.98
CA LEU A 203 6.39 -0.55 12.59
C LEU A 203 6.41 -2.08 12.47
N GLU A 204 7.30 -2.77 13.15
CA GLU A 204 7.42 -4.23 13.07
C GLU A 204 6.16 -4.95 13.59
N GLU A 205 5.55 -4.45 14.67
CA GLU A 205 4.29 -4.98 15.19
C GLU A 205 3.13 -4.67 14.25
N ALA A 206 3.08 -3.45 13.69
CA ALA A 206 2.07 -3.06 12.72
C ALA A 206 2.14 -3.93 11.46
N LEU A 207 3.34 -4.25 10.98
CA LEU A 207 3.55 -5.15 9.84
C LEU A 207 3.11 -6.58 10.13
N ARG A 208 3.43 -7.12 11.33
CA ARG A 208 2.95 -8.44 11.75
C ARG A 208 1.43 -8.49 11.75
N LEU A 209 0.80 -7.52 12.39
CA LEU A 209 -0.65 -7.41 12.46
C LEU A 209 -1.26 -7.35 11.04
N ALA A 210 -0.71 -6.53 10.16
CA ALA A 210 -1.22 -6.36 8.80
C ALA A 210 -1.13 -7.66 7.98
N VAL A 211 -0.01 -8.40 8.07
CA VAL A 211 0.16 -9.72 7.44
C VAL A 211 -0.86 -10.72 8.00
N ASP A 212 -0.96 -10.82 9.33
CA ASP A 212 -1.82 -11.81 9.98
C ASP A 212 -3.31 -11.51 9.76
N PHE A 213 -3.70 -10.24 9.77
CA PHE A 213 -5.08 -9.83 9.47
C PHE A 213 -5.45 -10.10 8.02
N THR A 214 -4.56 -9.77 7.07
CA THR A 214 -4.78 -10.07 5.64
C THR A 214 -4.92 -11.57 5.41
N LEU A 215 -4.05 -12.39 6.02
CA LEU A 215 -4.15 -13.84 5.96
C LEU A 215 -5.48 -14.34 6.54
N LEU A 216 -5.92 -13.80 7.68
CA LEU A 216 -7.19 -14.16 8.31
C LEU A 216 -8.38 -13.86 7.38
N CYS A 217 -8.38 -12.70 6.71
CA CYS A 217 -9.41 -12.33 5.75
C CYS A 217 -9.46 -13.32 4.58
N ILE A 218 -8.30 -13.67 4.02
CA ILE A 218 -8.22 -14.69 2.96
C ILE A 218 -8.74 -16.06 3.46
N GLN A 219 -8.37 -16.48 4.67
CA GLN A 219 -8.83 -17.74 5.27
C GLN A 219 -10.34 -17.79 5.47
N VAL A 220 -10.93 -16.70 5.95
CA VAL A 220 -12.38 -16.60 6.15
C VAL A 220 -13.09 -16.69 4.81
N THR A 221 -12.58 -15.96 3.80
CA THR A 221 -13.14 -15.96 2.45
C THR A 221 -13.08 -17.36 1.81
N CYS A 222 -11.91 -18.02 1.87
CA CYS A 222 -11.76 -19.38 1.30
C CYS A 222 -12.61 -20.47 1.97
N ARG A 223 -13.16 -20.22 3.17
CA ARG A 223 -14.05 -21.18 3.86
C ARG A 223 -15.51 -21.01 3.45
N ASP A 224 -15.86 -19.91 2.82
CA ASP A 224 -17.22 -19.65 2.35
C ASP A 224 -17.34 -20.05 0.88
N GLU A 225 -18.11 -21.13 0.61
CA GLU A 225 -18.35 -21.61 -0.76
C GLU A 225 -19.10 -20.59 -1.64
N ASN A 226 -19.76 -19.60 -1.02
CA ASN A 226 -20.48 -18.52 -1.69
C ASN A 226 -19.70 -17.20 -1.71
N ALA A 227 -18.42 -17.21 -1.30
CA ALA A 227 -17.62 -16.00 -1.26
C ALA A 227 -17.50 -15.37 -2.66
N PRO A 228 -17.52 -14.04 -2.75
CA PRO A 228 -17.36 -13.34 -4.01
C PRO A 228 -15.92 -13.53 -4.53
N TRP A 229 -15.79 -13.71 -5.85
CA TRP A 229 -14.48 -13.80 -6.50
C TRP A 229 -13.73 -12.45 -6.55
N TYR A 230 -14.47 -11.35 -6.38
CA TYR A 230 -13.98 -9.99 -6.59
C TYR A 230 -13.41 -9.32 -5.34
N GLY A 231 -13.22 -10.01 -4.25
CA GLY A 231 -12.62 -9.46 -3.04
C GLY A 231 -12.65 -10.42 -1.87
N VAL A 232 -12.04 -10.01 -0.76
CA VAL A 232 -12.06 -10.77 0.50
C VAL A 232 -13.21 -10.31 1.39
N GLU A 233 -13.81 -11.24 2.14
CA GLU A 233 -14.87 -10.97 3.12
C GLU A 233 -14.29 -10.44 4.45
N PHE A 234 -13.59 -9.30 4.37
CA PHE A 234 -12.87 -8.75 5.53
C PHE A 234 -13.80 -8.36 6.68
N GLU A 235 -15.06 -8.02 6.41
CA GLU A 235 -16.04 -7.66 7.44
C GLU A 235 -16.27 -8.83 8.41
N LYS A 236 -16.23 -10.07 7.93
CA LYS A 236 -16.33 -11.27 8.79
C LYS A 236 -15.12 -11.42 9.71
N ALA A 237 -13.96 -10.88 9.30
CA ALA A 237 -12.71 -10.94 10.04
C ALA A 237 -12.53 -9.76 11.02
N LEU A 238 -13.22 -8.63 10.84
CA LEU A 238 -13.06 -7.41 11.67
C LEU A 238 -13.22 -7.68 13.17
N ARG A 239 -14.06 -8.62 13.56
CA ARG A 239 -14.28 -9.00 14.97
C ARG A 239 -13.02 -9.51 15.67
N TYR A 240 -12.01 -9.98 14.93
CA TYR A 240 -10.75 -10.47 15.48
C TYR A 240 -9.65 -9.41 15.54
N LEU A 241 -9.87 -8.25 14.92
CA LEU A 241 -8.88 -7.18 14.86
C LEU A 241 -8.49 -6.64 16.26
N PRO A 242 -9.41 -6.48 17.23
CA PRO A 242 -9.05 -6.06 18.59
C PRO A 242 -8.07 -7.05 19.25
N GLU A 243 -8.29 -8.36 19.10
CA GLU A 243 -7.40 -9.39 19.65
C GLU A 243 -6.00 -9.36 19.02
N LEU A 244 -5.92 -9.09 17.71
CA LEU A 244 -4.64 -8.92 17.01
C LEU A 244 -3.89 -7.66 17.45
N LEU A 245 -4.61 -6.60 17.80
CA LEU A 245 -4.03 -5.35 18.31
C LEU A 245 -3.45 -5.50 19.73
N GLU A 246 -3.95 -6.45 20.53
CA GLU A 246 -3.48 -6.69 21.89
C GLU A 246 -2.25 -7.61 21.97
N ARG A 247 -1.91 -8.30 20.90
CA ARG A 247 -0.72 -9.16 20.75
C ARG A 247 0.52 -8.32 20.48
#